data_c472ddcf1ea14d683a6148425cb6f7b8
#
_entry.id   c472ddcf1ea14d683a6148425cb6f7b8
#
_cell.length_a   1.000
_cell.length_b   1.000
_cell.length_c   1.000
_cell.angle_alpha   90.00
_cell.angle_beta   90.00
_cell.angle_gamma   90.00
#
_symmetry.space_group_name_H-M   'P 1'
#
loop_
_entity.id
_entity.type
_entity.pdbx_description
1 polymer ?
#
loop_
_entity_poly.entity_id
_entity_poly.type
_entity_poly.pdbx_seq_one_letter_code
_entity_poly.pdbx_strand_id
1 'polypeptide(L)'
;MKFLTRLYARVCLDLADALDPAGADPADLRLRALSHVTGGGLAANLARVLPAGLIADVDRSGWVVPPVFDVVRRLGDVPWEDLEGTLNLGIGMVAVVAPEAADDAARLARRAGVPAWVLGTVHETGDYAPRGRVVAGTKGVDGGAVDVFGSYRTR
;
A
#
# COMPACT_ATOMS: atom_id res chain seq x y z
N MET A 1 26.84 -2.15 -2.01
CA MET A 1 25.52 -1.52 -1.85
C MET A 1 24.84 -2.21 -0.67
N LYS A 2 24.57 -1.48 0.43
CA LYS A 2 23.91 -2.06 1.61
C LYS A 2 22.39 -2.02 1.36
N PHE A 3 21.77 -3.18 1.17
CA PHE A 3 20.31 -3.31 1.19
C PHE A 3 19.87 -3.40 2.66
N LEU A 4 19.60 -2.26 3.26
CA LEU A 4 19.04 -2.22 4.60
C LEU A 4 17.51 -2.17 4.48
N THR A 5 16.83 -2.97 5.30
CA THR A 5 15.39 -2.83 5.50
C THR A 5 15.09 -1.42 5.97
N ARG A 6 14.15 -0.75 5.33
CA ARG A 6 13.75 0.60 5.71
C ARG A 6 12.91 0.56 6.98
N LEU A 7 13.25 1.42 7.93
CA LEU A 7 12.47 1.61 9.15
C LEU A 7 11.40 2.67 8.92
N TYR A 8 10.13 2.30 9.08
CA TYR A 8 8.99 3.19 8.83
C TYR A 8 8.43 3.81 10.11
N ALA A 9 8.80 3.32 11.30
CA ALA A 9 8.19 3.74 12.56
C ALA A 9 8.19 5.27 12.73
N ARG A 10 9.32 5.93 12.49
CA ARG A 10 9.41 7.38 12.66
C ARG A 10 8.50 8.14 11.69
N VAL A 11 8.55 7.82 10.41
CA VAL A 11 7.71 8.51 9.42
C VAL A 11 6.21 8.24 9.64
N CYS A 12 5.84 7.08 10.15
CA CYS A 12 4.45 6.79 10.49
C CYS A 12 3.96 7.62 11.67
N LEU A 13 4.80 7.82 12.70
CA LEU A 13 4.49 8.70 13.82
C LEU A 13 4.41 10.17 13.37
N ASP A 14 5.38 10.62 12.58
CA ASP A 14 5.38 11.99 12.05
C ASP A 14 4.13 12.25 11.17
N LEU A 15 3.66 11.23 10.42
CA LEU A 15 2.39 11.31 9.65
C LEU A 15 1.18 11.44 10.58
N ALA A 16 1.10 10.60 11.62
CA ALA A 16 -0.01 10.65 12.57
C ALA A 16 -0.08 12.00 13.26
N ASP A 17 1.04 12.49 13.79
CA ASP A 17 1.10 13.77 14.49
C ASP A 17 0.77 14.97 13.58
N ALA A 18 1.19 14.93 12.31
CA ALA A 18 0.98 16.02 11.37
C ALA A 18 -0.44 16.04 10.77
N LEU A 19 -1.03 14.86 10.54
CA LEU A 19 -2.36 14.76 9.94
C LEU A 19 -3.46 14.86 11.00
N ASP A 20 -3.26 14.27 12.17
CA ASP A 20 -4.25 14.16 13.23
C ASP A 20 -3.61 14.52 14.58
N PRO A 21 -3.43 15.82 14.87
CA PRO A 21 -2.84 16.26 16.12
C PRO A 21 -3.66 15.82 17.33
N ALA A 22 -3.00 15.74 18.49
CA ALA A 22 -3.65 15.32 19.74
C ALA A 22 -4.92 16.12 20.01
N GLY A 23 -6.03 15.41 20.24
CA GLY A 23 -7.36 16.01 20.45
C GLY A 23 -8.20 16.18 19.19
N ALA A 24 -7.74 15.70 18.02
CA ALA A 24 -8.59 15.64 16.83
C ALA A 24 -9.83 14.78 17.06
N ASP A 25 -10.96 15.19 16.48
CA ASP A 25 -12.18 14.39 16.53
C ASP A 25 -11.98 13.07 15.78
N PRO A 26 -12.29 11.90 16.36
CA PRO A 26 -12.21 10.62 15.69
C PRO A 26 -12.98 10.55 14.35
N ALA A 27 -14.04 11.35 14.20
CA ALA A 27 -14.81 11.43 12.95
C ALA A 27 -14.06 12.15 11.83
N ASP A 28 -13.13 13.05 12.17
CA ASP A 28 -12.41 13.92 11.25
C ASP A 28 -10.96 13.47 10.99
N LEU A 29 -10.57 12.29 11.49
CA LEU A 29 -9.21 11.77 11.28
C LEU A 29 -8.87 11.67 9.79
N ARG A 30 -7.74 12.26 9.41
CA ARG A 30 -7.22 12.24 8.03
C ARG A 30 -6.34 11.04 7.75
N LEU A 31 -5.64 10.49 8.75
CA LEU A 31 -4.94 9.20 8.66
C LEU A 31 -5.92 8.10 9.09
N ARG A 32 -6.36 7.28 8.16
CA ARG A 32 -7.37 6.22 8.39
C ARG A 32 -6.76 4.89 8.78
N ALA A 33 -5.65 4.49 8.13
CA ALA A 33 -4.97 3.24 8.42
C ALA A 33 -3.51 3.27 7.95
N LEU A 34 -2.70 2.39 8.55
CA LEU A 34 -1.34 2.09 8.13
C LEU A 34 -1.22 0.59 7.86
N SER A 35 -0.71 0.20 6.71
CA SER A 35 -0.47 -1.19 6.34
C SER A 35 1.01 -1.43 6.10
N HIS A 36 1.65 -2.23 6.93
CA HIS A 36 3.03 -2.68 6.72
C HIS A 36 3.02 -3.88 5.78
N VAL A 37 3.61 -3.73 4.60
CA VAL A 37 3.65 -4.78 3.58
C VAL A 37 4.78 -5.75 3.88
N THR A 38 4.41 -6.93 4.34
CA THR A 38 5.30 -8.04 4.71
C THR A 38 4.97 -9.29 3.88
N GLY A 39 5.15 -10.48 4.39
CA GLY A 39 4.71 -11.73 3.75
C GLY A 39 3.23 -11.70 3.39
N GLY A 40 2.88 -12.21 2.21
CA GLY A 40 1.55 -12.12 1.62
C GLY A 40 1.37 -10.97 0.63
N GLY A 41 2.41 -10.14 0.44
CA GLY A 41 2.42 -9.08 -0.58
C GLY A 41 1.55 -7.87 -0.26
N LEU A 42 1.50 -6.93 -1.21
CA LEU A 42 0.81 -5.66 -1.04
C LEU A 42 -0.70 -5.83 -0.81
N ALA A 43 -1.36 -6.56 -1.71
CA ALA A 43 -2.83 -6.62 -1.72
C ALA A 43 -3.40 -7.24 -0.44
N ALA A 44 -2.87 -8.39 0.00
CA ALA A 44 -3.37 -9.05 1.20
C ALA A 44 -3.10 -8.25 2.49
N ASN A 45 -1.97 -7.52 2.56
CA ASN A 45 -1.67 -6.67 3.70
C ASN A 45 -2.55 -5.41 3.73
N LEU A 46 -2.81 -4.79 2.58
CA LEU A 46 -3.68 -3.62 2.48
C LEU A 46 -5.16 -3.99 2.74
N ALA A 47 -5.66 -5.07 2.13
CA ALA A 47 -7.05 -5.51 2.32
C ALA A 47 -7.42 -5.76 3.80
N ARG A 48 -6.46 -6.18 4.63
CA ARG A 48 -6.69 -6.43 6.06
C ARG A 48 -6.95 -5.18 6.90
N VAL A 49 -6.47 -4.03 6.47
CA VAL A 49 -6.66 -2.76 7.20
C VAL A 49 -7.83 -1.94 6.67
N LEU A 50 -8.44 -2.38 5.56
CA LEU A 50 -9.65 -1.78 5.03
C LEU A 50 -10.88 -2.43 5.69
N PRO A 51 -11.89 -1.65 6.10
CA PRO A 51 -13.18 -2.19 6.53
C PRO A 51 -13.89 -2.99 5.44
N ALA A 52 -14.74 -3.92 5.84
CA ALA A 52 -15.67 -4.59 4.92
C ALA A 52 -16.52 -3.58 4.16
N GLY A 53 -16.80 -3.84 2.90
CA GLY A 53 -17.53 -2.93 2.01
C GLY A 53 -16.65 -1.91 1.30
N LEU A 54 -15.34 -1.87 1.59
CA LEU A 54 -14.38 -1.01 0.89
C LEU A 54 -13.42 -1.83 0.01
N ILE A 55 -13.03 -1.23 -1.11
CA ILE A 55 -12.05 -1.78 -2.04
C ILE A 55 -11.05 -0.70 -2.47
N ALA A 56 -9.75 -1.00 -2.38
CA ALA A 56 -8.72 -0.14 -2.93
C ALA A 56 -8.34 -0.59 -4.34
N ASP A 57 -8.19 0.35 -5.25
CA ASP A 57 -7.60 0.09 -6.56
C ASP A 57 -6.08 0.33 -6.54
N VAL A 58 -5.32 -0.53 -7.19
CA VAL A 58 -3.86 -0.44 -7.27
C VAL A 58 -3.39 -0.75 -8.70
N ASP A 59 -2.85 0.26 -9.38
CA ASP A 59 -2.24 0.08 -10.69
C ASP A 59 -0.77 -0.34 -10.55
N ARG A 60 -0.43 -1.54 -11.03
CA ARG A 60 0.96 -2.05 -11.06
C ARG A 60 1.92 -1.14 -11.81
N SER A 61 1.43 -0.37 -12.78
CA SER A 61 2.24 0.58 -13.53
C SER A 61 2.63 1.83 -12.72
N GLY A 62 2.03 2.05 -11.55
CA GLY A 62 2.24 3.21 -10.69
C GLY A 62 3.65 3.32 -10.08
N TRP A 63 4.45 2.24 -10.14
CA TRP A 63 5.84 2.28 -9.69
C TRP A 63 6.75 1.37 -10.52
N VAL A 64 8.05 1.57 -10.36
CA VAL A 64 9.08 0.69 -10.94
C VAL A 64 9.51 -0.32 -9.89
N VAL A 65 9.32 -1.61 -10.19
CA VAL A 65 9.74 -2.69 -9.29
C VAL A 65 11.27 -2.68 -9.14
N PRO A 66 11.80 -2.71 -7.91
CA PRO A 66 13.25 -2.78 -7.69
C PRO A 66 13.88 -3.99 -8.41
N PRO A 67 15.05 -3.82 -9.07
CA PRO A 67 15.66 -4.86 -9.92
C PRO A 67 15.89 -6.20 -9.23
N VAL A 68 16.07 -6.21 -7.90
CA VAL A 68 16.27 -7.45 -7.13
C VAL A 68 15.09 -8.42 -7.28
N PHE A 69 13.86 -7.93 -7.40
CA PHE A 69 12.68 -8.79 -7.56
C PHE A 69 12.62 -9.41 -8.96
N ASP A 70 13.07 -8.67 -9.99
CA ASP A 70 13.18 -9.24 -11.34
C ASP A 70 14.29 -10.30 -11.44
N VAL A 71 15.39 -10.11 -10.70
CA VAL A 71 16.44 -11.14 -10.57
C VAL A 71 15.89 -12.40 -9.91
N VAL A 72 15.16 -12.28 -8.79
CA VAL A 72 14.54 -13.42 -8.12
C VAL A 72 13.56 -14.13 -9.05
N ARG A 73 12.72 -13.37 -9.76
CA ARG A 73 11.76 -13.89 -10.72
C ARG A 73 12.43 -14.74 -11.80
N ARG A 74 13.48 -14.20 -12.44
CA ARG A 74 14.18 -14.87 -13.56
C ARG A 74 14.98 -16.07 -13.11
N LEU A 75 15.71 -15.97 -11.99
CA LEU A 75 16.53 -17.07 -11.49
C LEU A 75 15.70 -18.21 -10.90
N GLY A 76 14.55 -17.87 -10.29
CA GLY A 76 13.64 -18.84 -9.69
C GLY A 76 12.56 -19.35 -10.64
N ASP A 77 12.49 -18.82 -11.86
CA ASP A 77 11.39 -19.09 -12.82
C ASP A 77 10.00 -18.89 -12.20
N VAL A 78 9.84 -17.80 -11.40
CA VAL A 78 8.64 -17.53 -10.61
C VAL A 78 7.75 -16.54 -11.37
N PRO A 79 6.44 -16.84 -11.55
CA PRO A 79 5.48 -15.89 -12.13
C PRO A 79 5.33 -14.62 -11.27
N TRP A 80 4.99 -13.49 -11.92
CA TRP A 80 4.72 -12.23 -11.19
C TRP A 80 3.62 -12.37 -10.14
N GLU A 81 2.60 -13.17 -10.41
CA GLU A 81 1.47 -13.39 -9.50
C GLU A 81 1.90 -14.03 -8.17
N ASP A 82 2.84 -14.98 -8.23
CA ASP A 82 3.38 -15.66 -7.03
C ASP A 82 4.28 -14.71 -6.23
N LEU A 83 5.11 -13.91 -6.91
CA LEU A 83 5.92 -12.88 -6.28
C LEU A 83 5.04 -11.80 -5.63
N GLU A 84 3.99 -11.35 -6.32
CA GLU A 84 3.02 -10.37 -5.82
C GLU A 84 2.31 -10.87 -4.55
N GLY A 85 1.97 -12.15 -4.50
CA GLY A 85 1.34 -12.79 -3.34
C GLY A 85 2.29 -13.06 -2.18
N THR A 86 3.61 -12.90 -2.38
CA THR A 86 4.62 -13.29 -1.39
C THR A 86 5.48 -12.11 -0.94
N LEU A 87 5.89 -11.24 -1.86
CA LEU A 87 6.86 -10.17 -1.65
C LEU A 87 6.22 -8.79 -1.79
N ASN A 88 6.86 -7.79 -1.20
CA ASN A 88 6.34 -6.41 -1.22
C ASN A 88 6.59 -5.65 -2.52
N LEU A 89 7.38 -6.19 -3.45
CA LEU A 89 7.76 -5.63 -4.75
C LEU A 89 8.17 -4.14 -4.73
N GLY A 90 8.71 -3.69 -3.60
CA GLY A 90 9.19 -2.32 -3.39
C GLY A 90 8.24 -1.42 -2.60
N ILE A 91 7.02 -1.88 -2.29
CA ILE A 91 6.06 -1.15 -1.45
C ILE A 91 6.14 -1.69 -0.03
N GLY A 92 6.84 -1.01 0.86
CA GLY A 92 7.02 -1.49 2.25
C GLY A 92 5.96 -0.99 3.22
N MET A 93 5.32 0.15 2.93
CA MET A 93 4.29 0.75 3.80
C MET A 93 3.23 1.44 2.94
N VAL A 94 1.98 1.29 3.31
CA VAL A 94 0.85 2.04 2.74
C VAL A 94 0.15 2.81 3.86
N ALA A 95 -0.11 4.10 3.62
CA ALA A 95 -0.97 4.92 4.46
C ALA A 95 -2.30 5.15 3.72
N VAL A 96 -3.41 4.82 4.34
CA VAL A 96 -4.75 5.18 3.88
C VAL A 96 -5.10 6.52 4.54
N VAL A 97 -5.35 7.51 3.72
CA VAL A 97 -5.60 8.89 4.19
C VAL A 97 -6.85 9.46 3.53
N ALA A 98 -7.42 10.49 4.13
CA ALA A 98 -8.47 11.27 3.50
C ALA A 98 -7.96 11.91 2.20
N PRO A 99 -8.79 12.06 1.13
CA PRO A 99 -8.35 12.52 -0.17
C PRO A 99 -7.57 13.85 -0.13
N GLU A 100 -8.03 14.81 0.65
CA GLU A 100 -7.43 16.13 0.83
C GLU A 100 -6.07 16.09 1.53
N ALA A 101 -5.75 15.02 2.25
CA ALA A 101 -4.49 14.83 2.95
C ALA A 101 -3.42 14.07 2.13
N ALA A 102 -3.78 13.52 0.96
CA ALA A 102 -2.91 12.62 0.21
C ALA A 102 -1.59 13.27 -0.22
N ASP A 103 -1.65 14.50 -0.75
CA ASP A 103 -0.46 15.23 -1.20
C ASP A 103 0.43 15.64 -0.01
N ASP A 104 -0.18 16.05 1.11
CA ASP A 104 0.55 16.43 2.32
C ASP A 104 1.26 15.22 2.93
N ALA A 105 0.59 14.09 3.02
CA ALA A 105 1.15 12.84 3.49
C ALA A 105 2.36 12.40 2.63
N ALA A 106 2.19 12.40 1.32
CA ALA A 106 3.26 12.05 0.39
C ALA A 106 4.45 13.02 0.48
N ARG A 107 4.20 14.33 0.63
CA ARG A 107 5.23 15.36 0.79
C ARG A 107 5.99 15.19 2.10
N LEU A 108 5.30 14.91 3.20
CA LEU A 108 5.89 14.67 4.52
C LEU A 108 6.80 13.44 4.50
N ALA A 109 6.34 12.32 3.95
CA ALA A 109 7.16 11.11 3.82
C ALA A 109 8.43 11.36 2.97
N ARG A 110 8.31 12.10 1.85
CA ARG A 110 9.48 12.47 1.02
C ARG A 110 10.47 13.36 1.77
N ARG A 111 10.02 14.31 2.59
CA ARG A 111 10.89 15.14 3.45
C ARG A 111 11.64 14.30 4.49
N ALA A 112 11.01 13.23 4.99
CA ALA A 112 11.65 12.25 5.88
C ALA A 112 12.58 11.26 5.14
N GLY A 113 12.85 11.47 3.83
CA GLY A 113 13.72 10.60 3.03
C GLY A 113 13.07 9.30 2.57
N VAL A 114 11.75 9.18 2.68
CA VAL A 114 10.99 8.00 2.20
C VAL A 114 10.31 8.36 0.89
N PRO A 115 10.68 7.73 -0.26
CA PRO A 115 9.93 7.91 -1.50
C PRO A 115 8.47 7.56 -1.29
N ALA A 116 7.58 8.46 -1.68
CA ALA A 116 6.14 8.29 -1.50
C ALA A 116 5.35 8.93 -2.66
N TRP A 117 4.25 8.31 -3.01
CA TRP A 117 3.32 8.75 -4.06
C TRP A 117 1.92 8.21 -3.77
N VAL A 118 0.92 8.75 -4.44
CA VAL A 118 -0.44 8.18 -4.39
C VAL A 118 -0.42 6.86 -5.16
N LEU A 119 -0.76 5.77 -4.47
CA LEU A 119 -0.71 4.41 -4.99
C LEU A 119 -2.03 4.03 -5.69
N GLY A 120 -3.16 4.56 -5.21
CA GLY A 120 -4.49 4.27 -5.70
C GLY A 120 -5.55 4.96 -4.84
N THR A 121 -6.79 4.58 -5.01
CA THR A 121 -7.96 5.16 -4.34
C THR A 121 -8.78 4.07 -3.65
N VAL A 122 -9.44 4.43 -2.55
CA VAL A 122 -10.39 3.54 -1.86
C VAL A 122 -11.81 3.92 -2.28
N HIS A 123 -12.63 2.93 -2.62
CA HIS A 123 -14.00 3.05 -3.09
C HIS A 123 -14.94 2.20 -2.23
N GLU A 124 -16.23 2.48 -2.27
CA GLU A 124 -17.25 1.53 -1.82
C GLU A 124 -17.37 0.39 -2.84
N THR A 125 -17.49 -0.85 -2.36
CA THR A 125 -17.53 -2.02 -3.26
C THR A 125 -18.76 -2.03 -4.16
N GLY A 126 -19.87 -1.43 -3.73
CA GLY A 126 -21.11 -1.33 -4.52
C GLY A 126 -20.98 -0.47 -5.78
N ASP A 127 -20.08 0.52 -5.74
CA ASP A 127 -19.88 1.49 -6.83
C ASP A 127 -18.64 1.20 -7.68
N TYR A 128 -17.92 0.13 -7.37
CA TYR A 128 -16.64 -0.19 -8.00
C TYR A 128 -16.73 -1.42 -8.93
N ALA A 129 -16.32 -1.25 -10.17
CA ALA A 129 -16.15 -2.34 -11.13
C ALA A 129 -14.68 -2.77 -11.17
N PRO A 130 -14.33 -4.00 -10.72
CA PRO A 130 -12.95 -4.48 -10.74
C PRO A 130 -12.36 -4.50 -12.15
N ARG A 131 -11.08 -4.14 -12.25
CA ARG A 131 -10.30 -4.06 -13.51
C ARG A 131 -9.23 -5.15 -13.59
N GLY A 132 -8.97 -5.86 -12.49
CA GLY A 132 -7.94 -6.86 -12.42
C GLY A 132 -8.22 -7.95 -11.41
N ARG A 133 -7.20 -8.33 -10.64
CA ARG A 133 -7.30 -9.37 -9.61
C ARG A 133 -7.75 -8.77 -8.28
N VAL A 134 -8.92 -9.21 -7.80
CA VAL A 134 -9.43 -8.82 -6.47
C VAL A 134 -8.90 -9.78 -5.41
N VAL A 135 -8.27 -9.22 -4.37
CA VAL A 135 -7.77 -9.93 -3.18
C VAL A 135 -8.54 -9.43 -1.97
N ALA A 136 -9.28 -10.33 -1.33
CA ALA A 136 -10.02 -10.03 -0.09
C ALA A 136 -9.15 -10.19 1.15
N GLY A 137 -9.41 -9.41 2.18
CA GLY A 137 -8.79 -9.52 3.49
C GLY A 137 -9.34 -10.75 4.24
N THR A 138 -8.48 -11.73 4.52
CA THR A 138 -8.91 -13.04 5.09
C THR A 138 -8.37 -13.34 6.49
N LYS A 139 -7.55 -12.47 7.08
CA LYS A 139 -6.94 -12.74 8.39
C LYS A 139 -7.52 -11.87 9.50
N GLY A 140 -8.38 -12.47 10.32
CA GLY A 140 -8.72 -11.99 11.67
C GLY A 140 -9.89 -11.03 11.80
N VAL A 141 -10.36 -10.42 10.73
CA VAL A 141 -11.57 -9.58 10.65
C VAL A 141 -12.11 -9.67 9.22
N ASP A 142 -13.41 -9.41 9.07
CA ASP A 142 -14.01 -9.19 7.75
C ASP A 142 -13.40 -7.91 7.17
N GLY A 143 -12.28 -8.08 6.47
CA GLY A 143 -11.54 -7.00 5.82
C GLY A 143 -12.19 -6.60 4.50
N GLY A 144 -11.77 -5.45 3.97
CA GLY A 144 -12.12 -5.02 2.63
C GLY A 144 -11.38 -5.83 1.55
N ALA A 145 -11.26 -5.23 0.39
CA ALA A 145 -10.60 -5.85 -0.77
C ALA A 145 -9.59 -4.91 -1.42
N VAL A 146 -8.74 -5.48 -2.27
CA VAL A 146 -7.83 -4.73 -3.15
C VAL A 146 -7.93 -5.29 -4.56
N ASP A 147 -8.20 -4.43 -5.53
CA ASP A 147 -8.13 -4.74 -6.96
C ASP A 147 -6.77 -4.33 -7.51
N VAL A 148 -5.98 -5.30 -7.95
CA VAL A 148 -4.64 -5.05 -8.52
C VAL A 148 -4.71 -5.28 -10.03
N PHE A 149 -4.47 -4.23 -10.81
CA PHE A 149 -4.58 -4.26 -12.28
C PHE A 149 -3.33 -3.68 -12.96
N GLY A 150 -3.33 -3.66 -14.31
CA GLY A 150 -2.19 -3.19 -15.09
C GLY A 150 -0.99 -4.14 -15.06
N SER A 151 0.16 -3.66 -15.51
CA SER A 151 1.39 -4.44 -15.63
C SER A 151 2.55 -3.78 -14.90
N TYR A 152 3.43 -4.59 -14.31
CA TYR A 152 4.63 -4.10 -13.63
C TYR A 152 5.61 -3.43 -14.59
N ARG A 153 6.21 -2.34 -14.14
CA ARG A 153 7.33 -1.69 -14.81
C ARG A 153 8.63 -2.19 -14.19
N THR A 154 9.49 -2.77 -15.02
CA THR A 154 10.86 -3.15 -14.64
C THR A 154 11.88 -2.27 -15.37
N ARG A 155 13.09 -2.16 -14.82
CA ARG A 155 14.22 -1.47 -15.47
C ARG A 155 15.08 -2.45 -16.24
#